data_286969a143e1f39af4235808ee301730
#
_entry.id   286969a143e1f39af4235808ee301730
#
_cell.length_a   1.000
_cell.length_b   1.000
_cell.length_c   1.000
_cell.angle_alpha   90.00
_cell.angle_beta   90.00
_cell.angle_gamma   90.00
#
_symmetry.space_group_name_H-M   'P 1'
#
loop_
_entity.id
_entity.type
_entity.pdbx_description
1 polymer ?
#
loop_
_entity_poly.entity_id
_entity_poly.type
_entity_poly.pdbx_seq_one_letter_code
_entity_poly.pdbx_strand_id
1 'polypeptide(L)'
;MLSLLSKTNNFAYLKYSRENLKTRVMENNFGIKSFAIKTILEEAKAVEQIANYIDDEFADIAMLLYSCKGRVIVSGIGKSAIIASKIVATMNSTGTPSIFMHAADAIHGDLGLIQPNDIIIILSKSGNTPEIKVLVPLIRNLGNKIIALVSSTDSYLALNADYVLKATVEKEACPNNLAPTSSTTAQLVLGDALAMTLIKLRGFTSNDFARFHPGGSLGKKLYMRVADVISPEVPKVSLDEKIRSIIMEISSKRLGATAVVNEDQSLAGIITDGDLRRMLEKGTNVEKLQAKDIMTINPKTIGINELAINAFDKMEKNKITQLAVIQNGKYAGMVHIHDILREGIA
;
A
#
# COMPACT_ATOMS: atom_id res chain seq x y z
N MET A 1 12.40 -32.87 -67.71
CA MET A 1 13.05 -33.56 -66.56
C MET A 1 13.97 -32.62 -65.76
N LEU A 2 13.51 -31.39 -65.56
CA LEU A 2 14.31 -30.32 -64.87
C LEU A 2 13.54 -29.57 -63.76
N SER A 3 12.39 -30.14 -63.27
CA SER A 3 11.56 -29.44 -62.25
C SER A 3 11.48 -30.16 -60.90
N LEU A 4 12.20 -31.24 -60.68
CA LEU A 4 12.17 -32.03 -59.42
C LEU A 4 13.39 -31.85 -58.55
N LEU A 5 14.47 -31.20 -58.99
CA LEU A 5 15.69 -31.01 -58.24
C LEU A 5 15.72 -29.73 -57.37
N SER A 6 14.77 -28.79 -57.56
CA SER A 6 14.74 -27.53 -56.80
C SER A 6 13.98 -27.59 -55.45
N LYS A 7 13.09 -28.61 -55.27
CA LYS A 7 12.30 -28.73 -54.03
C LYS A 7 13.01 -29.44 -52.87
N THR A 8 13.93 -30.34 -53.16
CA THR A 8 14.66 -31.12 -52.13
C THR A 8 15.75 -30.30 -51.44
N ASN A 9 16.41 -29.36 -52.17
CA ASN A 9 17.42 -28.49 -51.55
C ASN A 9 16.83 -27.44 -50.60
N ASN A 10 15.62 -26.97 -50.83
CA ASN A 10 14.96 -26.01 -49.96
C ASN A 10 14.53 -26.61 -48.60
N PHE A 11 14.14 -27.89 -48.59
CA PHE A 11 13.74 -28.58 -47.34
C PHE A 11 14.96 -28.89 -46.45
N ALA A 12 16.09 -29.26 -47.03
CA ALA A 12 17.35 -29.50 -46.27
C ALA A 12 17.91 -28.20 -45.72
N TYR A 13 17.86 -27.09 -46.49
CA TYR A 13 18.31 -25.76 -46.06
C TYR A 13 17.43 -25.20 -44.95
N LEU A 14 16.11 -25.37 -45.00
CA LEU A 14 15.16 -24.96 -43.97
C LEU A 14 15.30 -25.79 -42.67
N LYS A 15 15.61 -27.06 -42.80
CA LYS A 15 15.85 -27.95 -41.64
C LYS A 15 17.18 -27.58 -40.91
N TYR A 16 18.24 -27.39 -41.70
CA TYR A 16 19.56 -26.97 -41.19
C TYR A 16 19.52 -25.58 -40.55
N SER A 17 18.76 -24.64 -41.10
CA SER A 17 18.57 -23.33 -40.51
C SER A 17 17.74 -23.36 -39.22
N ARG A 18 16.73 -24.26 -39.12
CA ARG A 18 15.93 -24.45 -37.90
C ARG A 18 16.69 -25.10 -36.76
N GLU A 19 17.56 -26.08 -37.06
CA GLU A 19 18.42 -26.72 -36.04
C GLU A 19 19.50 -25.75 -35.53
N ASN A 20 20.14 -24.99 -36.39
CA ASN A 20 21.06 -23.93 -36.00
C ASN A 20 20.39 -22.81 -35.22
N LEU A 21 19.13 -22.45 -35.52
CA LEU A 21 18.37 -21.50 -34.72
C LEU A 21 18.06 -22.04 -33.33
N LYS A 22 17.66 -23.31 -33.23
CA LYS A 22 17.39 -23.96 -31.95
C LYS A 22 18.65 -24.05 -31.06
N THR A 23 19.78 -24.42 -31.63
CA THR A 23 21.06 -24.49 -30.91
C THR A 23 21.51 -23.11 -30.45
N ARG A 24 21.44 -22.09 -31.31
CA ARG A 24 21.70 -20.68 -30.97
C ARG A 24 20.75 -20.14 -29.90
N VAL A 25 19.47 -20.52 -29.93
CA VAL A 25 18.47 -20.10 -28.93
C VAL A 25 18.74 -20.80 -27.58
N MET A 26 19.21 -22.06 -27.56
CA MET A 26 19.58 -22.76 -26.33
C MET A 26 20.88 -22.20 -25.72
N GLU A 27 21.90 -21.92 -26.51
CA GLU A 27 23.14 -21.28 -26.07
C GLU A 27 22.88 -19.84 -25.58
N ASN A 28 22.01 -19.07 -26.28
CA ASN A 28 21.58 -17.75 -25.82
C ASN A 28 20.76 -17.78 -24.53
N ASN A 29 19.93 -18.80 -24.29
CA ASN A 29 19.16 -18.93 -23.05
C ASN A 29 20.05 -19.11 -21.80
N PHE A 30 21.17 -19.81 -21.90
CA PHE A 30 22.12 -19.93 -20.81
C PHE A 30 22.85 -18.60 -20.56
N GLY A 31 23.21 -17.90 -21.65
CA GLY A 31 23.82 -16.59 -21.58
C GLY A 31 22.90 -15.49 -21.00
N ILE A 32 21.60 -15.53 -21.34
CA ILE A 32 20.58 -14.58 -20.86
C ILE A 32 20.42 -14.67 -19.33
N LYS A 33 20.26 -15.88 -18.80
CA LYS A 33 20.08 -16.09 -17.35
C LYS A 33 21.31 -15.66 -16.56
N SER A 34 22.51 -16.06 -17.00
CA SER A 34 23.75 -15.70 -16.33
C SER A 34 24.01 -14.22 -16.35
N PHE A 35 23.67 -13.55 -17.47
CA PHE A 35 23.78 -12.11 -17.58
C PHE A 35 22.79 -11.37 -16.64
N ALA A 36 21.53 -11.81 -16.58
CA ALA A 36 20.53 -11.25 -15.67
C ALA A 36 20.97 -11.38 -14.19
N ILE A 37 21.46 -12.57 -13.80
CA ILE A 37 22.00 -12.81 -12.45
C ILE A 37 23.18 -11.87 -12.17
N LYS A 38 24.12 -11.75 -13.11
CA LYS A 38 25.26 -10.84 -12.98
C LYS A 38 24.81 -9.39 -12.77
N THR A 39 23.85 -8.90 -13.55
CA THR A 39 23.30 -7.55 -13.42
C THR A 39 22.74 -7.30 -12.01
N ILE A 40 21.93 -8.23 -11.49
CA ILE A 40 21.35 -8.12 -10.16
C ILE A 40 22.45 -8.07 -9.08
N LEU A 41 23.48 -8.94 -9.19
CA LEU A 41 24.57 -8.97 -8.23
C LEU A 41 25.45 -7.71 -8.29
N GLU A 42 25.65 -7.14 -9.48
CA GLU A 42 26.37 -5.86 -9.64
C GLU A 42 25.59 -4.69 -8.99
N GLU A 43 24.26 -4.63 -9.15
CA GLU A 43 23.45 -3.62 -8.47
C GLU A 43 23.40 -3.85 -6.95
N ALA A 44 23.30 -5.09 -6.49
CA ALA A 44 23.32 -5.41 -5.06
C ALA A 44 24.63 -4.97 -4.40
N LYS A 45 25.78 -5.21 -5.07
CA LYS A 45 27.08 -4.74 -4.59
C LYS A 45 27.17 -3.21 -4.53
N ALA A 46 26.62 -2.51 -5.52
CA ALA A 46 26.57 -1.05 -5.52
C ALA A 46 25.75 -0.52 -4.34
N VAL A 47 24.61 -1.17 -4.02
CA VAL A 47 23.78 -0.83 -2.85
C VAL A 47 24.52 -1.07 -1.55
N GLU A 48 25.21 -2.20 -1.41
CA GLU A 48 26.01 -2.51 -0.21
C GLU A 48 27.08 -1.45 0.06
N GLN A 49 27.72 -0.96 -0.99
CA GLN A 49 28.74 0.10 -0.89
C GLN A 49 28.17 1.44 -0.38
N ILE A 50 26.90 1.74 -0.62
CA ILE A 50 26.27 2.98 -0.12
C ILE A 50 26.29 3.06 1.41
N ALA A 51 26.19 1.92 2.10
CA ALA A 51 26.25 1.89 3.57
C ALA A 51 27.54 2.50 4.14
N ASN A 52 28.66 2.44 3.37
CA ASN A 52 29.94 3.02 3.77
C ASN A 52 29.99 4.54 3.67
N TYR A 53 29.00 5.16 3.05
CA TYR A 53 28.88 6.62 2.90
C TYR A 53 27.91 7.24 3.91
N ILE A 54 27.36 6.42 4.83
CA ILE A 54 26.51 6.92 5.93
C ILE A 54 27.43 7.40 7.05
N ASP A 55 27.53 8.69 7.19
CA ASP A 55 28.41 9.40 8.10
C ASP A 55 27.63 10.42 8.96
N ASP A 56 28.36 11.32 9.64
CA ASP A 56 27.77 12.37 10.48
C ASP A 56 26.97 13.37 9.64
N GLU A 57 27.35 13.63 8.38
CA GLU A 57 26.60 14.52 7.49
C GLU A 57 25.21 13.95 7.14
N PHE A 58 25.10 12.62 7.00
CA PHE A 58 23.79 11.97 6.85
C PHE A 58 22.92 12.17 8.12
N ALA A 59 23.52 12.07 9.30
CA ALA A 59 22.81 12.32 10.55
C ALA A 59 22.33 13.78 10.67
N ASP A 60 23.17 14.73 10.29
CA ASP A 60 22.83 16.16 10.28
C ASP A 60 21.68 16.46 9.30
N ILE A 61 21.71 15.86 8.11
CA ILE A 61 20.63 15.95 7.11
C ILE A 61 19.33 15.37 7.69
N ALA A 62 19.38 14.22 8.34
CA ALA A 62 18.22 13.61 8.93
C ALA A 62 17.61 14.51 10.02
N MET A 63 18.44 15.12 10.87
CA MET A 63 17.99 16.07 11.89
C MET A 63 17.47 17.38 11.29
N LEU A 64 18.07 17.88 10.22
CA LEU A 64 17.58 19.04 9.48
C LEU A 64 16.16 18.78 8.93
N LEU A 65 15.96 17.64 8.28
CA LEU A 65 14.65 17.24 7.74
C LEU A 65 13.63 16.94 8.85
N TYR A 66 14.05 16.36 9.97
CA TYR A 66 13.21 16.13 11.13
C TYR A 66 12.67 17.43 11.73
N SER A 67 13.50 18.47 11.79
CA SER A 67 13.15 19.78 12.35
C SER A 67 12.50 20.73 11.33
N CYS A 68 12.39 20.33 10.06
CA CYS A 68 11.83 21.13 8.98
C CYS A 68 10.40 21.59 9.31
N LYS A 69 10.16 22.90 9.17
CA LYS A 69 8.81 23.51 9.38
C LYS A 69 8.05 23.66 8.07
N GLY A 70 8.72 23.54 6.94
CA GLY A 70 8.16 23.52 5.60
C GLY A 70 7.99 22.09 5.09
N ARG A 71 8.14 21.93 3.79
CA ARG A 71 8.07 20.65 3.08
C ARG A 71 9.45 20.26 2.56
N VAL A 72 9.61 19.00 2.19
CA VAL A 72 10.78 18.52 1.46
C VAL A 72 10.46 18.54 -0.03
N ILE A 73 11.12 19.38 -0.80
CA ILE A 73 10.99 19.41 -2.25
C ILE A 73 12.11 18.54 -2.83
N VAL A 74 11.72 17.50 -3.57
CA VAL A 74 12.69 16.59 -4.18
C VAL A 74 12.70 16.81 -5.69
N SER A 75 13.86 17.15 -6.24
CA SER A 75 14.02 17.52 -7.65
C SER A 75 15.04 16.64 -8.37
N GLY A 76 14.88 16.52 -9.67
CA GLY A 76 15.80 15.81 -10.55
C GLY A 76 15.39 15.95 -12.00
N ILE A 77 16.21 15.36 -12.90
CA ILE A 77 15.93 15.33 -14.34
C ILE A 77 16.06 13.90 -14.89
N GLY A 78 15.29 13.56 -15.91
CA GLY A 78 15.35 12.25 -16.55
C GLY A 78 15.04 11.09 -15.58
N LYS A 79 15.93 10.10 -15.52
CA LYS A 79 15.74 8.95 -14.62
C LYS A 79 15.83 9.33 -13.13
N SER A 80 16.66 10.30 -12.78
CA SER A 80 16.73 10.83 -11.41
C SER A 80 15.41 11.51 -10.99
N ALA A 81 14.65 12.11 -11.92
CA ALA A 81 13.33 12.67 -11.63
C ALA A 81 12.31 11.58 -11.24
N ILE A 82 12.36 10.41 -11.89
CA ILE A 82 11.50 9.27 -11.55
C ILE A 82 11.83 8.77 -10.14
N ILE A 83 13.09 8.68 -9.79
CA ILE A 83 13.55 8.31 -8.44
C ILE A 83 13.12 9.37 -7.41
N ALA A 84 13.27 10.64 -7.72
CA ALA A 84 12.81 11.75 -6.87
C ALA A 84 11.29 11.64 -6.57
N SER A 85 10.49 11.38 -7.61
CA SER A 85 9.05 11.17 -7.45
C SER A 85 8.72 9.98 -6.52
N LYS A 86 9.47 8.86 -6.63
CA LYS A 86 9.31 7.71 -5.72
C LYS A 86 9.70 8.07 -4.28
N ILE A 87 10.78 8.80 -4.07
CA ILE A 87 11.20 9.25 -2.73
C ILE A 87 10.11 10.12 -2.10
N VAL A 88 9.54 11.06 -2.86
CA VAL A 88 8.40 11.89 -2.42
C VAL A 88 7.22 11.04 -1.99
N ALA A 89 6.84 10.05 -2.81
CA ALA A 89 5.74 9.15 -2.47
C ALA A 89 6.00 8.39 -1.16
N THR A 90 7.24 7.91 -0.95
CA THR A 90 7.64 7.24 0.29
C THR A 90 7.58 8.21 1.48
N MET A 91 8.14 9.40 1.36
CA MET A 91 8.15 10.42 2.42
C MET A 91 6.72 10.82 2.82
N ASN A 92 5.83 11.07 1.87
CA ASN A 92 4.43 11.41 2.14
C ASN A 92 3.70 10.27 2.86
N SER A 93 3.89 9.03 2.42
CA SER A 93 3.27 7.87 3.04
C SER A 93 3.80 7.56 4.45
N THR A 94 4.93 8.13 4.81
CA THR A 94 5.62 7.93 6.09
C THR A 94 5.68 9.19 6.97
N GLY A 95 4.84 10.19 6.66
CA GLY A 95 4.61 11.35 7.52
C GLY A 95 5.61 12.49 7.36
N THR A 96 6.36 12.53 6.26
CA THR A 96 7.20 13.68 5.87
C THR A 96 6.56 14.37 4.66
N PRO A 97 5.92 15.56 4.84
CA PRO A 97 5.31 16.28 3.73
C PRO A 97 6.33 16.63 2.66
N SER A 98 6.11 16.13 1.46
CA SER A 98 7.08 16.27 0.36
C SER A 98 6.39 16.56 -0.97
N ILE A 99 7.08 17.27 -1.86
CA ILE A 99 6.60 17.61 -3.21
C ILE A 99 7.70 17.28 -4.23
N PHE A 100 7.30 16.69 -5.34
CA PHE A 100 8.18 16.53 -6.49
C PHE A 100 8.19 17.79 -7.35
N MET A 101 9.38 18.24 -7.77
CA MET A 101 9.56 19.35 -8.70
C MET A 101 10.53 18.91 -9.80
N HIS A 102 10.09 18.84 -11.05
CA HIS A 102 10.98 18.48 -12.14
C HIS A 102 11.97 19.62 -12.43
N ALA A 103 13.28 19.31 -12.50
CA ALA A 103 14.31 20.35 -12.59
C ALA A 103 14.20 21.22 -13.87
N ALA A 104 13.72 20.67 -15.00
CA ALA A 104 13.50 21.45 -16.21
C ALA A 104 12.25 22.33 -16.12
N ASP A 105 11.18 21.88 -15.46
CA ASP A 105 9.94 22.65 -15.32
C ASP A 105 10.11 23.78 -14.29
N ALA A 106 10.99 23.58 -13.31
CA ALA A 106 11.34 24.60 -12.32
C ALA A 106 11.76 25.93 -12.95
N ILE A 107 12.57 25.89 -14.00
CA ILE A 107 13.02 27.12 -14.69
C ILE A 107 11.94 27.76 -15.60
N HIS A 108 10.80 27.08 -15.74
CA HIS A 108 9.65 27.57 -16.54
C HIS A 108 8.40 27.87 -15.71
N GLY A 109 8.55 28.00 -14.37
CA GLY A 109 7.47 28.45 -13.49
C GLY A 109 7.30 27.66 -12.19
N ASP A 110 7.72 26.38 -12.14
CA ASP A 110 7.52 25.54 -10.94
C ASP A 110 8.40 25.97 -9.76
N LEU A 111 9.35 26.90 -9.93
CA LEU A 111 9.99 27.58 -8.79
C LEU A 111 8.99 28.23 -7.84
N GLY A 112 7.81 28.61 -8.32
CA GLY A 112 6.70 29.12 -7.50
C GLY A 112 6.15 28.12 -6.49
N LEU A 113 6.46 26.83 -6.62
CA LEU A 113 6.11 25.80 -5.62
C LEU A 113 6.90 25.96 -4.32
N ILE A 114 8.12 26.53 -4.39
CA ILE A 114 9.02 26.64 -3.24
C ILE A 114 8.48 27.70 -2.27
N GLN A 115 8.33 27.32 -1.01
CA GLN A 115 7.91 28.20 0.06
C GLN A 115 9.04 28.46 1.04
N PRO A 116 8.97 29.53 1.81
CA PRO A 116 9.91 29.76 2.93
C PRO A 116 9.93 28.53 3.86
N ASN A 117 11.11 28.14 4.33
CA ASN A 117 11.36 26.97 5.19
C ASN A 117 11.25 25.60 4.50
N ASP A 118 10.95 25.52 3.19
CA ASP A 118 11.12 24.27 2.47
C ASP A 118 12.60 23.91 2.35
N ILE A 119 12.90 22.61 2.35
CA ILE A 119 14.26 22.08 2.13
C ILE A 119 14.24 21.37 0.78
N ILE A 120 15.24 21.63 -0.04
CA ILE A 120 15.29 21.10 -1.39
C ILE A 120 16.36 19.99 -1.50
N ILE A 121 15.95 18.78 -1.89
CA ILE A 121 16.86 17.68 -2.23
C ILE A 121 16.95 17.60 -3.76
N ILE A 122 18.15 17.72 -4.32
CA ILE A 122 18.36 17.62 -5.76
C ILE A 122 19.14 16.35 -6.09
N LEU A 123 18.53 15.48 -6.91
CA LEU A 123 19.12 14.23 -7.37
C LEU A 123 19.79 14.43 -8.72
N SER A 124 21.09 14.17 -8.79
CA SER A 124 21.82 14.17 -10.06
C SER A 124 23.07 13.30 -9.98
N LYS A 125 23.18 12.25 -10.81
CA LYS A 125 24.39 11.41 -10.82
C LYS A 125 25.65 12.23 -11.03
N SER A 126 25.69 13.03 -12.08
CA SER A 126 26.89 13.84 -12.44
C SER A 126 26.99 15.13 -11.61
N GLY A 127 25.85 15.66 -11.13
CA GLY A 127 25.75 16.97 -10.50
C GLY A 127 26.09 18.16 -11.40
N ASN A 128 26.21 17.94 -12.72
CA ASN A 128 26.76 18.93 -13.68
C ASN A 128 25.83 19.24 -14.86
N THR A 129 24.58 18.73 -14.86
CA THR A 129 23.68 18.98 -15.99
C THR A 129 23.33 20.47 -16.13
N PRO A 130 23.08 20.96 -17.35
CA PRO A 130 22.76 22.37 -17.57
C PRO A 130 21.61 22.89 -16.72
N GLU A 131 20.55 22.11 -16.59
CA GLU A 131 19.35 22.46 -15.81
C GLU A 131 19.68 22.65 -14.33
N ILE A 132 20.51 21.78 -13.76
CA ILE A 132 20.96 21.89 -12.36
C ILE A 132 21.81 23.16 -12.16
N LYS A 133 22.69 23.50 -13.13
CA LYS A 133 23.49 24.70 -13.04
C LYS A 133 22.66 25.98 -13.06
N VAL A 134 21.51 25.97 -13.71
CA VAL A 134 20.56 27.10 -13.70
C VAL A 134 19.70 27.08 -12.42
N LEU A 135 19.24 25.91 -11.99
CA LEU A 135 18.31 25.76 -10.87
C LEU A 135 18.95 26.14 -9.53
N VAL A 136 20.17 25.70 -9.26
CA VAL A 136 20.84 25.88 -7.96
C VAL A 136 20.98 27.37 -7.55
N PRO A 137 21.46 28.30 -8.39
CA PRO A 137 21.51 29.71 -8.04
C PRO A 137 20.13 30.32 -7.75
N LEU A 138 19.10 29.89 -8.48
CA LEU A 138 17.74 30.38 -8.29
C LEU A 138 17.19 29.99 -6.93
N ILE A 139 17.38 28.72 -6.51
CA ILE A 139 16.99 28.25 -5.18
C ILE A 139 17.76 28.98 -4.07
N ARG A 140 19.07 29.18 -4.24
CA ARG A 140 19.88 29.94 -3.28
C ARG A 140 19.39 31.37 -3.10
N ASN A 141 18.97 32.01 -4.17
CA ASN A 141 18.39 33.36 -4.11
C ASN A 141 17.06 33.40 -3.34
N LEU A 142 16.31 32.28 -3.27
CA LEU A 142 15.12 32.14 -2.43
C LEU A 142 15.45 31.94 -0.94
N GLY A 143 16.72 31.65 -0.60
CA GLY A 143 17.18 31.44 0.77
C GLY A 143 16.92 30.04 1.33
N ASN A 144 16.48 29.10 0.51
CA ASN A 144 16.19 27.73 0.91
C ASN A 144 17.47 26.87 0.99
N LYS A 145 17.50 25.89 1.90
CA LYS A 145 18.60 24.94 2.04
C LYS A 145 18.57 23.89 0.91
N ILE A 146 19.74 23.57 0.38
CA ILE A 146 19.93 22.60 -0.68
C ILE A 146 20.70 21.40 -0.16
N ILE A 147 20.17 20.20 -0.38
CA ILE A 147 20.82 18.91 -0.16
C ILE A 147 21.11 18.31 -1.53
N ALA A 148 22.38 18.07 -1.85
CA ALA A 148 22.79 17.40 -3.07
C ALA A 148 22.81 15.88 -2.87
N LEU A 149 22.10 15.13 -3.70
CA LEU A 149 22.22 13.66 -3.76
C LEU A 149 22.94 13.30 -5.06
N VAL A 150 24.25 13.04 -4.98
CA VAL A 150 25.17 12.96 -6.13
C VAL A 150 26.13 11.78 -6.04
N SER A 151 26.70 11.37 -7.18
CA SER A 151 27.80 10.39 -7.20
C SER A 151 29.19 11.05 -7.05
N SER A 152 29.37 12.31 -7.47
CA SER A 152 30.64 13.03 -7.35
C SER A 152 30.49 14.23 -6.41
N THR A 153 31.29 14.25 -5.36
CA THR A 153 31.37 15.36 -4.39
C THR A 153 32.08 16.62 -4.97
N ASP A 154 32.81 16.47 -6.05
CA ASP A 154 33.46 17.58 -6.76
C ASP A 154 32.59 18.19 -7.86
N SER A 155 31.30 17.76 -7.93
CA SER A 155 30.37 18.29 -8.92
C SER A 155 29.86 19.68 -8.56
N TYR A 156 29.41 20.42 -9.59
CA TYR A 156 28.83 21.74 -9.40
C TYR A 156 27.72 21.76 -8.35
N LEU A 157 26.82 20.77 -8.38
CA LEU A 157 25.74 20.66 -7.41
C LEU A 157 26.28 20.47 -5.99
N ALA A 158 27.21 19.54 -5.78
CA ALA A 158 27.79 19.28 -4.47
C ALA A 158 28.51 20.50 -3.89
N LEU A 159 29.32 21.19 -4.71
CA LEU A 159 30.08 22.38 -4.29
C LEU A 159 29.20 23.60 -3.99
N ASN A 160 27.97 23.61 -4.45
CA ASN A 160 27.00 24.71 -4.27
C ASN A 160 25.78 24.32 -3.39
N ALA A 161 25.75 23.14 -2.80
CA ALA A 161 24.75 22.71 -1.83
C ALA A 161 25.19 23.03 -0.39
N ASP A 162 24.22 23.05 0.53
CA ASP A 162 24.53 23.19 1.97
C ASP A 162 24.95 21.84 2.57
N TYR A 163 24.47 20.72 2.02
CA TYR A 163 24.73 19.34 2.46
C TYR A 163 24.85 18.40 1.26
N VAL A 164 25.59 17.29 1.42
CA VAL A 164 25.84 16.32 0.35
C VAL A 164 25.54 14.90 0.81
N LEU A 165 24.61 14.25 0.16
CA LEU A 165 24.38 12.80 0.24
C LEU A 165 25.13 12.10 -0.89
N LYS A 166 26.10 11.28 -0.53
CA LYS A 166 26.96 10.61 -1.47
C LYS A 166 26.37 9.28 -1.93
N ALA A 167 25.98 9.22 -3.22
CA ALA A 167 25.47 8.03 -3.90
C ALA A 167 26.44 7.53 -4.97
N THR A 168 27.71 7.41 -4.62
CA THR A 168 28.76 7.01 -5.57
C THR A 168 28.64 5.53 -5.89
N VAL A 169 28.62 5.21 -7.19
CA VAL A 169 28.71 3.85 -7.72
C VAL A 169 29.91 3.75 -8.63
N GLU A 170 30.60 2.62 -8.60
CA GLU A 170 31.81 2.36 -9.36
C GLU A 170 31.51 2.35 -10.86
N LYS A 171 30.43 1.68 -11.25
CA LYS A 171 29.94 1.57 -12.63
C LYS A 171 28.45 1.26 -12.68
N GLU A 172 27.84 1.46 -13.84
CA GLU A 172 26.50 0.97 -14.10
C GLU A 172 26.51 -0.54 -14.39
N ALA A 173 25.46 -1.26 -14.03
CA ALA A 173 25.27 -2.65 -14.42
C ALA A 173 24.93 -2.81 -15.92
N CYS A 174 24.73 -1.70 -16.63
CA CYS A 174 24.60 -1.65 -18.07
C CYS A 174 25.90 -2.10 -18.77
N PRO A 175 25.85 -3.00 -19.76
CA PRO A 175 27.06 -3.50 -20.46
C PRO A 175 27.97 -2.42 -21.00
N ASN A 176 27.41 -1.31 -21.43
CA ASN A 176 28.13 -0.18 -21.98
C ASN A 176 28.43 0.92 -20.95
N ASN A 177 28.09 0.70 -19.67
CA ASN A 177 28.21 1.70 -18.60
C ASN A 177 27.50 3.04 -18.92
N LEU A 178 26.42 3.02 -19.70
CA LEU A 178 25.70 4.21 -20.17
C LEU A 178 24.34 4.40 -19.52
N ALA A 179 23.52 3.33 -19.52
CA ALA A 179 22.17 3.39 -18.96
C ALA A 179 22.23 3.43 -17.43
N PRO A 180 21.63 4.44 -16.78
CA PRO A 180 21.53 4.49 -15.32
C PRO A 180 20.78 3.27 -14.78
N THR A 181 21.44 2.50 -13.95
CA THR A 181 20.99 1.27 -13.28
C THR A 181 21.46 1.33 -11.82
N SER A 182 22.69 0.93 -11.53
CA SER A 182 23.28 0.99 -10.19
C SER A 182 23.17 2.38 -9.56
N SER A 183 23.41 3.45 -10.33
CA SER A 183 23.33 4.82 -9.81
C SER A 183 21.91 5.22 -9.39
N THR A 184 20.90 4.84 -10.15
CA THR A 184 19.50 5.14 -9.81
C THR A 184 19.01 4.29 -8.64
N THR A 185 19.42 3.01 -8.55
CA THR A 185 19.16 2.14 -7.42
C THR A 185 19.80 2.68 -6.14
N ALA A 186 21.06 3.15 -6.21
CA ALA A 186 21.75 3.80 -5.10
C ALA A 186 21.03 5.06 -4.61
N GLN A 187 20.60 5.95 -5.52
CA GLN A 187 19.80 7.13 -5.17
C GLN A 187 18.49 6.76 -4.47
N LEU A 188 17.81 5.72 -4.96
CA LEU A 188 16.57 5.22 -4.39
C LEU A 188 16.76 4.71 -2.97
N VAL A 189 17.74 3.83 -2.77
CA VAL A 189 18.02 3.21 -1.45
C VAL A 189 18.43 4.26 -0.43
N LEU A 190 19.22 5.26 -0.83
CA LEU A 190 19.61 6.35 0.07
C LEU A 190 18.41 7.22 0.46
N GLY A 191 17.51 7.50 -0.47
CA GLY A 191 16.24 8.18 -0.19
C GLY A 191 15.33 7.40 0.74
N ASP A 192 15.26 6.07 0.59
CA ASP A 192 14.51 5.19 1.49
C ASP A 192 15.16 5.12 2.88
N ALA A 193 16.47 5.04 2.97
CA ALA A 193 17.20 5.09 4.24
C ALA A 193 16.88 6.37 5.02
N LEU A 194 16.84 7.51 4.32
CA LEU A 194 16.48 8.80 4.91
C LEU A 194 15.02 8.81 5.41
N ALA A 195 14.07 8.35 4.59
CA ALA A 195 12.67 8.25 4.99
C ALA A 195 12.45 7.32 6.21
N MET A 196 13.13 6.16 6.23
CA MET A 196 13.05 5.23 7.37
C MET A 196 13.69 5.81 8.63
N THR A 197 14.78 6.56 8.50
CA THR A 197 15.39 7.27 9.62
C THR A 197 14.41 8.31 10.22
N LEU A 198 13.70 9.05 9.37
CA LEU A 198 12.68 10.02 9.81
C LEU A 198 11.49 9.35 10.50
N ILE A 199 11.04 8.19 10.02
CA ILE A 199 10.05 7.35 10.72
C ILE A 199 10.49 7.07 12.14
N LYS A 200 11.73 6.60 12.31
CA LYS A 200 12.27 6.25 13.63
C LYS A 200 12.38 7.45 14.54
N LEU A 201 12.90 8.58 14.05
CA LEU A 201 13.03 9.83 14.81
C LEU A 201 11.68 10.37 15.29
N ARG A 202 10.63 10.22 14.47
CA ARG A 202 9.27 10.69 14.80
C ARG A 202 8.46 9.73 15.67
N GLY A 203 8.94 8.51 15.91
CA GLY A 203 8.15 7.46 16.56
C GLY A 203 6.87 7.10 15.77
N PHE A 204 6.94 7.17 14.43
CA PHE A 204 5.82 6.92 13.54
C PHE A 204 5.34 5.47 13.65
N THR A 205 4.04 5.30 13.93
CA THR A 205 3.43 4.02 14.25
C THR A 205 2.64 3.46 13.06
N SER A 206 2.19 2.19 13.19
CA SER A 206 1.26 1.59 12.24
C SER A 206 -0.09 2.33 12.19
N ASN A 207 -0.51 2.95 13.28
CA ASN A 207 -1.72 3.79 13.30
C ASN A 207 -1.52 5.07 12.49
N ASP A 208 -0.34 5.69 12.56
CA ASP A 208 -0.02 6.85 11.74
C ASP A 208 0.03 6.47 10.26
N PHE A 209 0.63 5.31 9.93
CA PHE A 209 0.63 4.79 8.57
C PHE A 209 -0.78 4.55 8.02
N ALA A 210 -1.67 3.99 8.84
CA ALA A 210 -3.06 3.73 8.48
C ALA A 210 -3.82 5.03 8.15
N ARG A 211 -3.51 6.15 8.84
CA ARG A 211 -4.11 7.46 8.56
C ARG A 211 -3.80 7.97 7.14
N PHE A 212 -2.62 7.64 6.62
CA PHE A 212 -2.22 8.02 5.25
C PHE A 212 -2.62 6.98 4.19
N HIS A 213 -3.08 5.78 4.63
CA HIS A 213 -3.48 4.69 3.76
C HIS A 213 -4.91 4.19 4.07
N PRO A 214 -5.94 5.04 3.99
CA PRO A 214 -7.31 4.70 4.42
C PRO A 214 -7.92 3.51 3.64
N GLY A 215 -7.51 3.30 2.40
CA GLY A 215 -7.96 2.18 1.56
C GLY A 215 -7.29 0.83 1.86
N GLY A 216 -6.19 0.81 2.62
CA GLY A 216 -5.50 -0.42 3.01
C GLY A 216 -6.16 -1.13 4.20
N SER A 217 -5.80 -2.38 4.46
CA SER A 217 -6.35 -3.16 5.59
C SER A 217 -6.19 -2.45 6.94
N LEU A 218 -5.03 -1.83 7.18
CA LEU A 218 -4.79 -1.03 8.39
C LEU A 218 -5.70 0.21 8.45
N GLY A 219 -5.92 0.89 7.32
CA GLY A 219 -6.81 2.04 7.25
C GLY A 219 -8.26 1.65 7.48
N LYS A 220 -8.73 0.56 6.89
CA LYS A 220 -10.09 0.03 7.11
C LYS A 220 -10.35 -0.24 8.59
N LYS A 221 -9.38 -0.80 9.33
CA LYS A 221 -9.50 -1.00 10.80
C LYS A 221 -9.77 0.29 11.58
N LEU A 222 -9.23 1.42 11.13
CA LEU A 222 -9.38 2.71 11.80
C LEU A 222 -10.66 3.48 11.42
N TYR A 223 -11.20 3.27 10.23
CA TYR A 223 -12.25 4.14 9.70
C TYR A 223 -13.55 3.43 9.35
N MET A 224 -13.50 2.14 9.01
CA MET A 224 -14.68 1.41 8.59
C MET A 224 -15.64 1.20 9.75
N ARG A 225 -16.90 1.58 9.54
CA ARG A 225 -17.96 1.47 10.54
C ARG A 225 -18.85 0.24 10.29
N VAL A 226 -19.61 -0.13 11.27
CA VAL A 226 -20.64 -1.17 11.13
C VAL A 226 -21.63 -0.84 10.02
N ALA A 227 -21.95 0.45 9.83
CA ALA A 227 -22.79 0.94 8.74
C ALA A 227 -22.29 0.54 7.34
N ASP A 228 -20.97 0.41 7.17
CA ASP A 228 -20.33 0.12 5.87
C ASP A 228 -20.32 -1.39 5.55
N VAL A 229 -20.55 -2.23 6.56
CA VAL A 229 -20.44 -3.71 6.47
C VAL A 229 -21.72 -4.43 6.89
N ILE A 230 -22.74 -3.69 7.34
CA ILE A 230 -24.02 -4.29 7.73
C ILE A 230 -24.66 -4.99 6.52
N SER A 231 -25.23 -6.18 6.75
CA SER A 231 -25.98 -6.88 5.70
C SER A 231 -27.13 -6.01 5.19
N PRO A 232 -27.37 -5.94 3.87
CA PRO A 232 -28.56 -5.29 3.31
C PRO A 232 -29.85 -6.00 3.72
N GLU A 233 -29.74 -7.27 4.12
CA GLU A 233 -30.84 -8.06 4.63
C GLU A 233 -31.08 -7.75 6.11
N VAL A 234 -32.31 -7.42 6.47
CA VAL A 234 -32.71 -7.06 7.84
C VAL A 234 -33.65 -8.13 8.41
N PRO A 235 -33.11 -9.27 8.86
CA PRO A 235 -33.94 -10.37 9.40
C PRO A 235 -34.60 -9.94 10.69
N LYS A 236 -35.94 -9.96 10.73
CA LYS A 236 -36.70 -9.62 11.91
C LYS A 236 -38.06 -10.31 11.95
N VAL A 237 -38.50 -10.64 13.15
CA VAL A 237 -39.80 -11.21 13.43
C VAL A 237 -40.43 -10.52 14.65
N SER A 238 -41.76 -10.62 14.81
CA SER A 238 -42.46 -10.14 15.99
C SER A 238 -42.36 -11.13 17.16
N LEU A 239 -42.69 -10.69 18.38
CA LEU A 239 -42.73 -11.53 19.59
C LEU A 239 -43.63 -12.75 19.45
N ASP A 240 -44.78 -12.59 18.77
CA ASP A 240 -45.79 -13.62 18.63
C ASP A 240 -45.66 -14.45 17.33
N GLU A 241 -44.57 -14.27 16.60
CA GLU A 241 -44.31 -14.98 15.35
C GLU A 241 -44.14 -16.48 15.56
N LYS A 242 -44.73 -17.30 14.69
CA LYS A 242 -44.67 -18.76 14.77
C LYS A 242 -43.33 -19.32 14.29
N ILE A 243 -42.93 -20.45 14.87
CA ILE A 243 -41.63 -21.09 14.59
C ILE A 243 -41.40 -21.35 13.10
N ARG A 244 -42.42 -21.74 12.34
CA ARG A 244 -42.29 -21.98 10.90
C ARG A 244 -41.85 -20.72 10.16
N SER A 245 -42.45 -19.56 10.45
CA SER A 245 -42.08 -18.30 9.86
C SER A 245 -40.66 -17.87 10.24
N ILE A 246 -40.28 -18.09 11.52
CA ILE A 246 -38.91 -17.82 12.02
C ILE A 246 -37.88 -18.64 11.25
N ILE A 247 -38.11 -19.93 11.04
CA ILE A 247 -37.24 -20.82 10.28
C ILE A 247 -37.11 -20.30 8.83
N MET A 248 -38.22 -19.89 8.21
CA MET A 248 -38.20 -19.35 6.85
C MET A 248 -37.41 -18.03 6.77
N GLU A 249 -37.60 -17.15 7.77
CA GLU A 249 -36.87 -15.86 7.82
C GLU A 249 -35.36 -16.11 7.93
N ILE A 250 -34.90 -16.94 8.88
CA ILE A 250 -33.47 -17.27 9.05
C ILE A 250 -32.90 -17.91 7.78
N SER A 251 -33.61 -18.84 7.16
CA SER A 251 -33.15 -19.56 5.96
C SER A 251 -33.09 -18.64 4.75
N SER A 252 -34.09 -17.77 4.57
CA SER A 252 -34.14 -16.86 3.41
C SER A 252 -33.03 -15.81 3.46
N LYS A 253 -32.74 -15.29 4.65
CA LYS A 253 -31.73 -14.23 4.86
C LYS A 253 -30.30 -14.75 5.01
N ARG A 254 -30.10 -16.05 5.24
CA ARG A 254 -28.79 -16.75 5.30
C ARG A 254 -27.79 -16.18 6.31
N LEU A 255 -28.26 -15.51 7.35
CA LEU A 255 -27.43 -14.94 8.41
C LEU A 255 -27.37 -15.84 9.67
N GLY A 256 -28.02 -17.02 9.66
CA GLY A 256 -28.05 -17.96 10.78
C GLY A 256 -28.74 -17.44 12.03
N ALA A 257 -29.41 -16.27 11.96
CA ALA A 257 -30.15 -15.67 13.06
C ALA A 257 -31.19 -14.68 12.54
N THR A 258 -32.20 -14.37 13.42
CA THR A 258 -33.16 -13.29 13.21
C THR A 258 -33.38 -12.52 14.51
N ALA A 259 -33.58 -11.20 14.39
CA ALA A 259 -33.97 -10.38 15.54
C ALA A 259 -35.45 -10.56 15.88
N VAL A 260 -35.78 -10.53 17.15
CA VAL A 260 -37.14 -10.39 17.62
C VAL A 260 -37.34 -8.94 18.06
N VAL A 261 -38.30 -8.26 17.45
CA VAL A 261 -38.52 -6.82 17.68
C VAL A 261 -39.90 -6.54 18.28
N ASN A 262 -39.97 -5.51 19.09
CA ASN A 262 -41.20 -4.93 19.60
C ASN A 262 -41.91 -4.11 18.49
N GLU A 263 -43.15 -3.69 18.76
CA GLU A 263 -43.95 -2.86 17.84
C GLU A 263 -43.23 -1.53 17.52
N ASP A 264 -42.53 -0.94 18.46
CA ASP A 264 -41.73 0.29 18.30
C ASP A 264 -40.40 0.06 17.59
N GLN A 265 -40.15 -1.16 17.10
CA GLN A 265 -38.91 -1.60 16.45
C GLN A 265 -37.69 -1.66 17.39
N SER A 266 -37.86 -1.58 18.71
CA SER A 266 -36.78 -1.90 19.66
C SER A 266 -36.50 -3.40 19.68
N LEU A 267 -35.24 -3.76 19.99
CA LEU A 267 -34.80 -5.16 20.02
C LEU A 267 -35.27 -5.84 21.31
N ALA A 268 -36.14 -6.86 21.21
CA ALA A 268 -36.57 -7.69 22.32
C ALA A 268 -35.65 -8.90 22.56
N GLY A 269 -35.13 -9.49 21.49
CA GLY A 269 -34.26 -10.66 21.56
C GLY A 269 -33.69 -11.07 20.22
N ILE A 270 -32.99 -12.19 20.19
CA ILE A 270 -32.45 -12.83 18.98
C ILE A 270 -32.79 -14.33 19.01
N ILE A 271 -33.04 -14.90 17.84
CA ILE A 271 -33.14 -16.33 17.63
C ILE A 271 -32.09 -16.77 16.63
N THR A 272 -31.29 -17.74 17.01
CA THR A 272 -30.22 -18.31 16.19
C THR A 272 -30.55 -19.76 15.79
N ASP A 273 -29.82 -20.32 14.83
CA ASP A 273 -29.89 -21.76 14.50
C ASP A 273 -29.66 -22.65 15.74
N GLY A 274 -28.80 -22.20 16.68
CA GLY A 274 -28.59 -22.89 17.96
C GLY A 274 -29.82 -22.93 18.86
N ASP A 275 -30.60 -21.84 18.86
CA ASP A 275 -31.83 -21.77 19.64
C ASP A 275 -32.90 -22.72 19.06
N LEU A 276 -33.03 -22.78 17.75
CA LEU A 276 -33.92 -23.71 17.06
C LEU A 276 -33.54 -25.17 17.34
N ARG A 277 -32.25 -25.52 17.33
CA ARG A 277 -31.79 -26.88 17.68
C ARG A 277 -32.12 -27.24 19.13
N ARG A 278 -31.82 -26.35 20.07
CA ARG A 278 -32.17 -26.56 21.50
C ARG A 278 -33.66 -26.69 21.73
N MET A 279 -34.49 -25.97 20.99
CA MET A 279 -35.94 -26.10 21.03
C MET A 279 -36.38 -27.51 20.58
N LEU A 280 -35.82 -28.01 19.46
CA LEU A 280 -36.15 -29.35 18.95
C LEU A 280 -35.72 -30.47 19.92
N GLU A 281 -34.56 -30.34 20.57
CA GLU A 281 -34.05 -31.30 21.56
C GLU A 281 -34.98 -31.46 22.77
N LYS A 282 -35.70 -30.38 23.15
CA LYS A 282 -36.66 -30.43 24.28
C LYS A 282 -37.95 -31.15 23.97
N GLY A 283 -38.20 -31.58 22.73
CA GLY A 283 -39.39 -32.35 22.34
C GLY A 283 -40.73 -31.61 22.52
N THR A 284 -40.70 -30.27 22.60
CA THR A 284 -41.91 -29.44 22.80
C THR A 284 -42.72 -29.38 21.50
N ASN A 285 -44.05 -29.29 21.60
CA ASN A 285 -44.91 -29.12 20.42
C ASN A 285 -44.61 -27.76 19.72
N VAL A 286 -43.90 -27.82 18.63
CA VAL A 286 -43.40 -26.67 17.84
C VAL A 286 -44.53 -25.76 17.35
N GLU A 287 -45.74 -26.31 17.10
CA GLU A 287 -46.86 -25.53 16.59
C GLU A 287 -47.46 -24.55 17.62
N LYS A 288 -47.22 -24.79 18.91
CA LYS A 288 -47.67 -23.91 20.00
C LYS A 288 -46.69 -22.85 20.42
N LEU A 289 -45.44 -22.93 19.97
CA LEU A 289 -44.38 -22.02 20.34
C LEU A 289 -44.36 -20.78 19.44
N GLN A 290 -43.95 -19.65 20.04
CA GLN A 290 -43.78 -18.34 19.42
C GLN A 290 -42.32 -17.84 19.62
N ALA A 291 -41.95 -16.76 18.95
CA ALA A 291 -40.62 -16.17 19.03
C ALA A 291 -40.19 -15.87 20.49
N LYS A 292 -41.09 -15.29 21.28
CA LYS A 292 -40.84 -14.95 22.68
C LYS A 292 -40.51 -16.16 23.59
N ASP A 293 -40.93 -17.38 23.19
CA ASP A 293 -40.72 -18.58 23.98
C ASP A 293 -39.32 -19.18 23.81
N ILE A 294 -38.64 -18.86 22.69
CA ILE A 294 -37.36 -19.45 22.34
C ILE A 294 -36.22 -18.44 22.15
N MET A 295 -36.52 -17.14 22.13
CA MET A 295 -35.52 -16.12 21.93
C MET A 295 -34.52 -16.00 23.07
N THR A 296 -33.30 -15.65 22.78
CA THR A 296 -32.34 -15.17 23.76
C THR A 296 -32.61 -13.70 24.05
N ILE A 297 -32.94 -13.39 25.29
CA ILE A 297 -33.22 -12.05 25.78
C ILE A 297 -31.89 -11.32 26.03
N ASN A 298 -31.87 -10.00 25.82
CA ASN A 298 -30.67 -9.17 25.96
C ASN A 298 -29.47 -9.66 25.15
N PRO A 299 -29.63 -9.84 23.83
CA PRO A 299 -28.53 -10.27 22.96
C PRO A 299 -27.41 -9.25 22.94
N LYS A 300 -26.21 -9.69 22.54
CA LYS A 300 -25.11 -8.77 22.28
C LYS A 300 -25.43 -7.91 21.05
N THR A 301 -25.26 -6.61 21.19
CA THR A 301 -25.56 -5.63 20.16
C THR A 301 -24.33 -4.78 19.85
N ILE A 302 -24.37 -4.06 18.74
CA ILE A 302 -23.39 -3.03 18.37
C ILE A 302 -24.11 -1.83 17.79
N GLY A 303 -23.57 -0.63 18.01
CA GLY A 303 -24.06 0.59 17.40
C GLY A 303 -23.68 0.69 15.92
N ILE A 304 -24.58 1.19 15.07
CA ILE A 304 -24.34 1.33 13.62
C ILE A 304 -23.11 2.21 13.29
N ASN A 305 -22.81 3.18 14.13
CA ASN A 305 -21.68 4.09 13.95
C ASN A 305 -20.38 3.63 14.62
N GLU A 306 -20.40 2.49 15.33
CA GLU A 306 -19.18 1.91 15.90
C GLU A 306 -18.26 1.37 14.80
N LEU A 307 -16.97 1.24 15.10
CA LEU A 307 -16.00 0.68 14.14
C LEU A 307 -16.30 -0.82 13.91
N ALA A 308 -16.14 -1.25 12.67
CA ALA A 308 -16.34 -2.66 12.29
C ALA A 308 -15.38 -3.60 13.03
N ILE A 309 -14.16 -3.15 13.34
CA ILE A 309 -13.21 -3.91 14.15
C ILE A 309 -13.75 -4.19 15.56
N ASN A 310 -14.48 -3.26 16.19
CA ASN A 310 -15.10 -3.48 17.50
C ASN A 310 -16.20 -4.56 17.44
N ALA A 311 -16.91 -4.64 16.31
CA ALA A 311 -17.87 -5.71 16.08
C ALA A 311 -17.17 -7.07 15.99
N PHE A 312 -16.07 -7.14 15.27
CA PHE A 312 -15.24 -8.35 15.16
C PHE A 312 -14.73 -8.80 16.53
N ASP A 313 -14.07 -7.93 17.29
CA ASP A 313 -13.54 -8.21 18.62
C ASP A 313 -14.64 -8.69 19.58
N LYS A 314 -15.84 -8.07 19.48
CA LYS A 314 -17.00 -8.45 20.29
C LYS A 314 -17.51 -9.84 19.94
N MET A 315 -17.51 -10.19 18.65
CA MET A 315 -17.87 -11.53 18.17
C MET A 315 -16.87 -12.59 18.65
N GLU A 316 -15.56 -12.35 18.49
CA GLU A 316 -14.51 -13.27 18.95
C GLU A 316 -14.59 -13.49 20.47
N LYS A 317 -14.64 -12.40 21.25
CA LYS A 317 -14.69 -12.47 22.71
C LYS A 317 -15.89 -13.27 23.22
N ASN A 318 -17.01 -13.17 22.55
CA ASN A 318 -18.26 -13.86 22.96
C ASN A 318 -18.48 -15.18 22.22
N LYS A 319 -17.58 -15.59 21.31
CA LYS A 319 -17.68 -16.80 20.48
C LYS A 319 -19.01 -16.85 19.70
N ILE A 320 -19.38 -15.73 19.09
CA ILE A 320 -20.58 -15.58 18.25
C ILE A 320 -20.20 -15.06 16.88
N THR A 321 -21.01 -15.30 15.88
CA THR A 321 -20.75 -14.93 14.48
C THR A 321 -21.64 -13.81 13.97
N GLN A 322 -22.64 -13.38 14.76
CA GLN A 322 -23.58 -12.31 14.41
C GLN A 322 -23.75 -11.35 15.57
N LEU A 323 -24.00 -10.08 15.25
CA LEU A 323 -24.44 -9.05 16.20
C LEU A 323 -25.64 -8.31 15.64
N ALA A 324 -26.64 -8.09 16.49
CA ALA A 324 -27.71 -7.18 16.15
C ALA A 324 -27.22 -5.74 16.21
N VAL A 325 -27.51 -4.98 15.16
CA VAL A 325 -27.08 -3.58 15.01
C VAL A 325 -28.20 -2.66 15.47
N ILE A 326 -27.85 -1.69 16.30
CA ILE A 326 -28.79 -0.72 16.87
C ILE A 326 -28.48 0.68 16.34
N GLN A 327 -29.54 1.39 15.95
CA GLN A 327 -29.51 2.80 15.58
C GLN A 327 -30.65 3.55 16.30
N ASN A 328 -30.32 4.58 17.07
CA ASN A 328 -31.30 5.40 17.82
C ASN A 328 -32.26 4.55 18.70
N GLY A 329 -31.73 3.51 19.34
CA GLY A 329 -32.53 2.60 20.21
C GLY A 329 -33.34 1.56 19.44
N LYS A 330 -33.34 1.56 18.11
CA LYS A 330 -34.09 0.63 17.26
C LYS A 330 -33.16 -0.36 16.57
N TYR A 331 -33.71 -1.54 16.26
CA TYR A 331 -33.01 -2.53 15.46
C TYR A 331 -32.83 -2.03 14.01
N ALA A 332 -31.60 -1.99 13.54
CA ALA A 332 -31.23 -1.50 12.21
C ALA A 332 -30.82 -2.61 11.23
N GLY A 333 -30.49 -3.80 11.75
CA GLY A 333 -30.05 -4.92 10.92
C GLY A 333 -29.09 -5.83 11.67
N MET A 334 -28.37 -6.67 10.92
CA MET A 334 -27.43 -7.63 11.48
C MET A 334 -26.09 -7.54 10.74
N VAL A 335 -25.00 -7.64 11.48
CA VAL A 335 -23.65 -7.78 10.92
C VAL A 335 -23.16 -9.20 11.21
N HIS A 336 -22.60 -9.84 10.19
CA HIS A 336 -22.04 -11.18 10.28
C HIS A 336 -20.50 -11.12 10.18
N ILE A 337 -19.81 -12.01 10.89
CA ILE A 337 -18.34 -12.04 10.91
C ILE A 337 -17.72 -12.14 9.50
N HIS A 338 -18.36 -12.90 8.60
CA HIS A 338 -17.89 -13.04 7.22
C HIS A 338 -17.95 -11.75 6.40
N ASP A 339 -18.87 -10.83 6.73
CA ASP A 339 -18.94 -9.54 6.04
C ASP A 339 -17.72 -8.68 6.41
N ILE A 340 -17.32 -8.70 7.69
CA ILE A 340 -16.13 -8.01 8.18
C ILE A 340 -14.85 -8.64 7.61
N LEU A 341 -14.77 -9.99 7.58
CA LEU A 341 -13.63 -10.71 7.01
C LEU A 341 -13.45 -10.44 5.51
N ARG A 342 -14.55 -10.33 4.76
CA ARG A 342 -14.53 -10.01 3.31
C ARG A 342 -13.89 -8.66 3.04
N GLU A 343 -14.02 -7.71 3.95
CA GLU A 343 -13.39 -6.40 3.85
C GLU A 343 -11.89 -6.41 4.22
N GLY A 344 -11.35 -7.53 4.69
CA GLY A 344 -9.93 -7.66 5.07
C GLY A 344 -9.58 -6.87 6.34
N ILE A 345 -10.53 -6.72 7.27
CA ILE A 345 -10.34 -6.00 8.54
C ILE A 345 -9.68 -6.89 9.60
N ALA A 346 -9.83 -8.19 9.51
CA ALA A 346 -9.31 -9.16 10.49
C ALA A 346 -8.14 -9.96 9.95
#